data_7881cf0c83c594b6e8994527b7dbc703
#
_entry.id   7881cf0c83c594b6e8994527b7dbc703
#
_cell.length_a   1.000
_cell.length_b   1.000
_cell.length_c   1.000
_cell.angle_alpha   90.00
_cell.angle_beta   90.00
_cell.angle_gamma   90.00
#
_symmetry.space_group_name_H-M   'P 1'
#
loop_
_entity.id
_entity.type
_entity.pdbx_description
1 polymer ?
#
loop_
_entity_poly.entity_id
_entity_poly.type
_entity_poly.pdbx_seq_one_letter_code
_entity_poly.pdbx_strand_id
1 'polypeptide(L)'
;MDTTHRAIAWMLLASLAFASGSALVKWTAGHAGVATVIFGRSLVITLALLAWSRLRGASLRVDDRRLLLWRCTVGLSAMACYFYAVQQIPLSNAVTLQYTAPLFVALFSGTMLRERVSPLVYGCIALSFAGTVLIVSPSLRGVESGALVALISGVLSAFAYLAVRGLRTSASPDGVVFWFALFCTLMTLPLAAAKLPQLALPEALAIIGVGICAGVGQTGMTRAYQAARAAYIGAFSYATVLIGGIYGWLLFQQSLVWGDAIGAALIVGSGALLVSSVGQEKPQVAGQLP
;
A
#
# COMPACT_ATOMS: atom_id res chain seq x y z
N MET A 1 -8.39 -6.85 -22.75
CA MET A 1 -7.64 -5.85 -21.93
C MET A 1 -6.22 -6.35 -21.80
N ASP A 2 -5.26 -5.53 -22.17
CA ASP A 2 -3.83 -5.80 -22.02
C ASP A 2 -3.48 -6.07 -20.55
N THR A 3 -2.50 -6.92 -20.27
CA THR A 3 -2.07 -7.30 -18.91
C THR A 3 -1.74 -6.06 -18.06
N THR A 4 -1.16 -5.04 -18.70
CA THR A 4 -0.81 -3.77 -18.04
C THR A 4 -2.03 -2.97 -17.60
N HIS A 5 -3.06 -2.86 -18.44
CA HIS A 5 -4.30 -2.16 -18.05
C HIS A 5 -5.02 -2.86 -16.89
N ARG A 6 -4.99 -4.21 -16.87
CA ARG A 6 -5.52 -4.98 -15.72
C ARG A 6 -4.72 -4.71 -14.45
N ALA A 7 -3.39 -4.60 -14.55
CA ALA A 7 -2.53 -4.28 -13.41
C ALA A 7 -2.84 -2.88 -12.84
N ILE A 8 -3.03 -1.88 -13.73
CA ILE A 8 -3.44 -0.53 -13.32
C ILE A 8 -4.79 -0.55 -12.61
N ALA A 9 -5.79 -1.24 -13.17
CA ALA A 9 -7.11 -1.34 -12.55
C ALA A 9 -7.04 -1.99 -11.15
N TRP A 10 -6.22 -3.05 -10.98
CA TRP A 10 -5.97 -3.65 -9.67
C TRP A 10 -5.32 -2.67 -8.69
N MET A 11 -4.37 -1.84 -9.14
CA MET A 11 -3.71 -0.85 -8.28
C MET A 11 -4.67 0.27 -7.88
N LEU A 12 -5.52 0.76 -8.79
CA LEU A 12 -6.52 1.79 -8.47
C LEU A 12 -7.57 1.27 -7.48
N LEU A 13 -8.03 0.03 -7.64
CA LEU A 13 -8.92 -0.63 -6.68
C LEU A 13 -8.23 -0.78 -5.31
N ALA A 14 -6.96 -1.17 -5.31
CA ALA A 14 -6.16 -1.25 -4.08
C ALA A 14 -6.02 0.11 -3.41
N SER A 15 -5.83 1.18 -4.18
CA SER A 15 -5.72 2.55 -3.68
C SER A 15 -7.00 3.00 -2.97
N LEU A 16 -8.15 2.76 -3.57
CA LEU A 16 -9.45 3.03 -2.95
C LEU A 16 -9.60 2.26 -1.63
N ALA A 17 -9.33 0.96 -1.67
CA ALA A 17 -9.46 0.10 -0.50
C ALA A 17 -8.50 0.50 0.63
N PHE A 18 -7.23 0.82 0.33
CA PHE A 18 -6.27 1.28 1.34
C PHE A 18 -6.63 2.63 1.94
N ALA A 19 -7.09 3.59 1.13
CA ALA A 19 -7.56 4.88 1.64
C ALA A 19 -8.75 4.71 2.59
N SER A 20 -9.73 3.87 2.22
CA SER A 20 -10.89 3.56 3.07
C SER A 20 -10.46 2.87 4.37
N GLY A 21 -9.55 1.89 4.28
CA GLY A 21 -8.98 1.22 5.44
C GLY A 21 -8.23 2.19 6.37
N SER A 22 -7.46 3.13 5.81
CA SER A 22 -6.72 4.13 6.59
C SER A 22 -7.65 5.11 7.32
N ALA A 23 -8.76 5.49 6.71
CA ALA A 23 -9.78 6.30 7.36
C ALA A 23 -10.40 5.56 8.56
N LEU A 24 -10.71 4.26 8.41
CA LEU A 24 -11.18 3.42 9.52
C LEU A 24 -10.13 3.28 10.63
N VAL A 25 -8.84 3.08 10.28
CA VAL A 25 -7.74 3.06 11.27
C VAL A 25 -7.67 4.38 12.02
N LYS A 26 -7.81 5.51 11.33
CA LYS A 26 -7.83 6.84 11.99
C LYS A 26 -9.00 6.96 12.95
N TRP A 27 -10.17 6.45 12.59
CA TRP A 27 -11.35 6.46 13.46
C TRP A 27 -11.17 5.61 14.74
N THR A 28 -10.36 4.52 14.67
CA THR A 28 -10.04 3.71 15.86
C THR A 28 -8.98 4.33 16.78
N ALA A 29 -8.40 5.47 16.41
CA ALA A 29 -7.39 6.15 17.25
C ALA A 29 -7.96 6.51 18.63
N GLY A 30 -7.19 6.21 19.67
CA GLY A 30 -7.61 6.42 21.05
C GLY A 30 -8.45 5.28 21.65
N HIS A 31 -9.03 4.39 20.83
CA HIS A 31 -9.90 3.29 21.28
C HIS A 31 -9.22 1.93 21.13
N ALA A 32 -8.49 1.71 20.05
CA ALA A 32 -7.79 0.46 19.79
C ALA A 32 -6.30 0.71 19.52
N GLY A 33 -5.44 -0.04 20.21
CA GLY A 33 -3.99 0.01 19.98
C GLY A 33 -3.61 -0.55 18.60
N VAL A 34 -2.47 -0.08 18.07
CA VAL A 34 -1.94 -0.49 16.74
C VAL A 34 -1.89 -2.01 16.60
N ALA A 35 -1.39 -2.74 17.60
CA ALA A 35 -1.28 -4.20 17.55
C ALA A 35 -2.64 -4.88 17.41
N THR A 36 -3.68 -4.37 18.10
CA THR A 36 -5.05 -4.89 18.04
C THR A 36 -5.65 -4.68 16.67
N VAL A 37 -5.43 -3.49 16.06
CA VAL A 37 -5.90 -3.20 14.69
C VAL A 37 -5.20 -4.10 13.66
N ILE A 38 -3.86 -4.28 13.78
CA ILE A 38 -3.09 -5.17 12.90
C ILE A 38 -3.57 -6.61 13.04
N PHE A 39 -3.78 -7.09 14.27
CA PHE A 39 -4.27 -8.42 14.54
C PHE A 39 -5.62 -8.66 13.87
N GLY A 40 -6.63 -7.86 14.20
CA GLY A 40 -7.99 -8.06 13.72
C GLY A 40 -8.09 -7.94 12.18
N ARG A 41 -7.44 -6.93 11.60
CA ARG A 41 -7.31 -6.79 10.14
C ARG A 41 -6.71 -8.04 9.50
N SER A 42 -5.61 -8.54 10.06
CA SER A 42 -4.88 -9.66 9.46
C SER A 42 -5.62 -10.98 9.66
N LEU A 43 -6.31 -11.15 10.79
CA LEU A 43 -7.17 -12.30 11.05
C LEU A 43 -8.32 -12.38 10.04
N VAL A 44 -8.99 -11.26 9.76
CA VAL A 44 -10.06 -11.21 8.73
C VAL A 44 -9.53 -11.66 7.36
N ILE A 45 -8.37 -11.16 6.94
CA ILE A 45 -7.76 -11.54 5.66
C ILE A 45 -7.40 -13.04 5.66
N THR A 46 -6.79 -13.52 6.74
CA THR A 46 -6.38 -14.94 6.87
C THR A 46 -7.60 -15.87 6.75
N LEU A 47 -8.67 -15.58 7.48
CA LEU A 47 -9.89 -16.38 7.44
C LEU A 47 -10.57 -16.31 6.07
N ALA A 48 -10.66 -15.13 5.48
CA ALA A 48 -11.25 -14.94 4.16
C ALA A 48 -10.50 -15.72 3.06
N LEU A 49 -9.16 -15.63 3.03
CA LEU A 49 -8.36 -16.34 2.03
C LEU A 49 -8.30 -17.85 2.30
N LEU A 50 -8.34 -18.28 3.55
CA LEU A 50 -8.45 -19.70 3.88
C LEU A 50 -9.78 -20.27 3.39
N ALA A 51 -10.90 -19.58 3.64
CA ALA A 51 -12.21 -19.96 3.14
C ALA A 51 -12.23 -19.97 1.59
N TRP A 52 -11.70 -18.92 0.96
CA TRP A 52 -11.60 -18.83 -0.51
C TRP A 52 -10.79 -19.98 -1.11
N SER A 53 -9.64 -20.31 -0.49
CA SER A 53 -8.80 -21.43 -0.93
C SER A 53 -9.54 -22.76 -0.82
N ARG A 54 -10.29 -22.99 0.28
CA ARG A 54 -11.06 -24.23 0.48
C ARG A 54 -12.25 -24.35 -0.47
N LEU A 55 -12.97 -23.24 -0.72
CA LEU A 55 -14.18 -23.22 -1.53
C LEU A 55 -13.91 -23.16 -3.04
N ARG A 56 -12.86 -22.49 -3.46
CA ARG A 56 -12.56 -22.21 -4.88
C ARG A 56 -11.25 -22.83 -5.36
N GLY A 57 -10.52 -23.56 -4.51
CA GLY A 57 -9.24 -24.17 -4.87
C GLY A 57 -8.14 -23.14 -5.13
N ALA A 58 -8.23 -21.91 -4.57
CA ALA A 58 -7.22 -20.89 -4.78
C ALA A 58 -5.86 -21.35 -4.23
N SER A 59 -4.82 -21.24 -5.05
CA SER A 59 -3.48 -21.68 -4.66
C SER A 59 -2.87 -20.71 -3.64
N LEU A 60 -2.40 -21.27 -2.53
CA LEU A 60 -1.62 -20.55 -1.51
C LEU A 60 -0.12 -20.89 -1.59
N ARG A 61 0.33 -21.37 -2.76
CA ARG A 61 1.71 -21.83 -2.98
C ARG A 61 2.70 -20.67 -2.93
N VAL A 62 3.79 -20.89 -2.20
CA VAL A 62 4.98 -20.04 -2.17
C VAL A 62 6.21 -20.92 -2.08
N ASP A 63 7.06 -20.90 -3.10
CA ASP A 63 8.27 -21.73 -3.19
C ASP A 63 9.47 -21.03 -2.52
N ASP A 64 9.64 -19.71 -2.75
CA ASP A 64 10.71 -18.93 -2.12
C ASP A 64 10.29 -18.44 -0.71
N ARG A 65 10.52 -19.30 0.28
CA ARG A 65 10.19 -19.02 1.68
C ARG A 65 11.08 -17.91 2.29
N ARG A 66 12.32 -17.75 1.81
CA ARG A 66 13.24 -16.71 2.35
C ARG A 66 12.78 -15.32 1.95
N LEU A 67 12.47 -15.13 0.67
CA LEU A 67 11.95 -13.86 0.18
C LEU A 67 10.57 -13.55 0.77
N LEU A 68 9.73 -14.59 0.96
CA LEU A 68 8.44 -14.44 1.65
C LEU A 68 8.63 -13.97 3.11
N LEU A 69 9.54 -14.60 3.87
CA LEU A 69 9.79 -14.20 5.26
C LEU A 69 10.31 -12.75 5.34
N TRP A 70 11.24 -12.37 4.46
CA TRP A 70 11.66 -10.98 4.31
C TRP A 70 10.48 -10.04 4.03
N ARG A 71 9.61 -10.39 3.06
CA ARG A 71 8.38 -9.66 2.75
C ARG A 71 7.49 -9.50 4.00
N CYS A 72 7.34 -10.55 4.78
CA CYS A 72 6.48 -10.55 5.97
C CYS A 72 7.05 -9.67 7.09
N THR A 73 8.33 -9.80 7.41
CA THR A 73 8.98 -9.02 8.48
C THR A 73 9.01 -7.53 8.13
N VAL A 74 9.53 -7.17 6.96
CA VAL A 74 9.61 -5.77 6.53
C VAL A 74 8.21 -5.18 6.35
N GLY A 75 7.27 -5.95 5.81
CA GLY A 75 5.89 -5.51 5.62
C GLY A 75 5.14 -5.29 6.93
N LEU A 76 5.33 -6.14 7.95
CA LEU A 76 4.75 -5.94 9.28
C LEU A 76 5.33 -4.70 9.95
N SER A 77 6.65 -4.51 9.89
CA SER A 77 7.32 -3.33 10.45
C SER A 77 6.82 -2.05 9.77
N ALA A 78 6.73 -2.05 8.44
CA ALA A 78 6.17 -0.93 7.68
C ALA A 78 4.74 -0.61 8.12
N MET A 79 3.88 -1.62 8.23
CA MET A 79 2.49 -1.47 8.62
C MET A 79 2.34 -0.97 10.05
N ALA A 80 3.14 -1.47 10.98
CA ALA A 80 3.13 -1.01 12.37
C ALA A 80 3.51 0.47 12.47
N CYS A 81 4.58 0.88 11.80
CA CYS A 81 4.98 2.28 11.70
C CYS A 81 3.87 3.15 11.08
N TYR A 82 3.26 2.69 9.98
CA TYR A 82 2.20 3.44 9.31
C TYR A 82 0.96 3.62 10.19
N PHE A 83 0.47 2.54 10.81
CA PHE A 83 -0.72 2.63 11.66
C PHE A 83 -0.46 3.46 12.92
N TYR A 84 0.75 3.37 13.47
CA TYR A 84 1.16 4.29 14.55
C TYR A 84 1.08 5.74 14.07
N ALA A 85 1.68 6.06 12.94
CA ALA A 85 1.66 7.41 12.38
C ALA A 85 0.22 7.91 12.11
N VAL A 86 -0.64 7.09 11.50
CA VAL A 86 -2.06 7.43 11.24
C VAL A 86 -2.80 7.77 12.54
N GLN A 87 -2.47 7.11 13.65
CA GLN A 87 -3.09 7.40 14.94
C GLN A 87 -2.54 8.69 15.60
N GLN A 88 -1.30 9.07 15.32
CA GLN A 88 -0.62 10.20 15.96
C GLN A 88 -0.77 11.54 15.22
N ILE A 89 -0.69 11.52 13.89
CA ILE A 89 -0.68 12.74 13.07
C ILE A 89 -1.92 12.80 12.15
N PRO A 90 -2.21 13.94 11.50
CA PRO A 90 -3.30 14.06 10.52
C PRO A 90 -3.20 12.98 9.44
N LEU A 91 -4.37 12.43 9.03
CA LEU A 91 -4.44 11.33 8.06
C LEU A 91 -3.73 11.67 6.75
N SER A 92 -3.96 12.88 6.23
CA SER A 92 -3.32 13.39 5.02
C SER A 92 -1.78 13.34 5.12
N ASN A 93 -1.21 13.77 6.25
CA ASN A 93 0.24 13.77 6.46
C ASN A 93 0.81 12.35 6.55
N ALA A 94 0.14 11.45 7.30
CA ALA A 94 0.57 10.06 7.43
C ALA A 94 0.54 9.35 6.08
N VAL A 95 -0.54 9.52 5.30
CA VAL A 95 -0.66 8.94 3.96
C VAL A 95 0.42 9.48 3.03
N THR A 96 0.64 10.79 3.01
CA THR A 96 1.65 11.41 2.13
C THR A 96 3.05 10.88 2.39
N LEU A 97 3.47 10.86 3.66
CA LEU A 97 4.81 10.39 4.03
C LEU A 97 4.98 8.90 3.75
N GLN A 98 3.94 8.09 3.94
CA GLN A 98 3.91 6.69 3.53
C GLN A 98 4.08 6.55 2.01
N TYR A 99 3.49 7.46 1.22
CA TYR A 99 3.56 7.43 -0.25
C TYR A 99 4.85 8.03 -0.83
N THR A 100 5.90 8.20 -0.01
CA THR A 100 7.29 8.23 -0.49
C THR A 100 7.75 6.86 -1.00
N ALA A 101 7.07 5.76 -0.63
CA ALA A 101 7.40 4.40 -1.05
C ALA A 101 7.60 4.23 -2.58
N PRO A 102 6.75 4.76 -3.49
CA PRO A 102 6.98 4.65 -4.93
C PRO A 102 8.29 5.25 -5.42
N LEU A 103 8.81 6.32 -4.77
CA LEU A 103 10.13 6.88 -5.09
C LEU A 103 11.23 5.87 -4.81
N PHE A 104 11.19 5.24 -3.64
CA PHE A 104 12.16 4.22 -3.25
C PHE A 104 12.00 2.93 -4.08
N VAL A 105 10.77 2.55 -4.45
CA VAL A 105 10.53 1.45 -5.40
C VAL A 105 11.21 1.74 -6.74
N ALA A 106 11.05 2.93 -7.30
CA ALA A 106 11.69 3.30 -8.56
C ALA A 106 13.22 3.30 -8.44
N LEU A 107 13.73 3.85 -7.34
CA LEU A 107 15.18 3.93 -7.08
C LEU A 107 15.82 2.52 -6.97
N PHE A 108 15.18 1.61 -6.23
CA PHE A 108 15.74 0.30 -5.95
C PHE A 108 15.31 -0.81 -6.93
N SER A 109 14.30 -0.59 -7.78
CA SER A 109 13.85 -1.62 -8.73
C SER A 109 14.93 -1.99 -9.75
N GLY A 110 15.74 -1.03 -10.17
CA GLY A 110 16.86 -1.26 -11.08
C GLY A 110 17.92 -2.19 -10.49
N THR A 111 18.29 -1.98 -9.23
CA THR A 111 19.33 -2.76 -8.55
C THR A 111 18.82 -4.10 -8.03
N MET A 112 17.64 -4.13 -7.40
CA MET A 112 17.10 -5.33 -6.76
C MET A 112 16.40 -6.30 -7.72
N LEU A 113 15.73 -5.78 -8.74
CA LEU A 113 14.92 -6.57 -9.67
C LEU A 113 15.52 -6.61 -11.09
N ARG A 114 16.61 -5.87 -11.33
CA ARG A 114 17.23 -5.68 -12.67
C ARG A 114 16.21 -5.17 -13.70
N GLU A 115 15.20 -4.42 -13.27
CA GLU A 115 14.22 -3.80 -14.14
C GLU A 115 14.77 -2.48 -14.71
N ARG A 116 14.65 -2.27 -16.03
CA ARG A 116 14.97 -0.96 -16.64
C ARG A 116 13.81 0.00 -16.35
N VAL A 117 14.12 1.12 -15.70
CA VAL A 117 13.16 2.19 -15.42
C VAL A 117 13.43 3.34 -16.38
N SER A 118 12.44 3.74 -17.15
CA SER A 118 12.61 4.84 -18.10
C SER A 118 12.69 6.19 -17.37
N PRO A 119 13.40 7.20 -17.92
CA PRO A 119 13.42 8.56 -17.36
C PRO A 119 12.02 9.16 -17.19
N LEU A 120 11.09 8.83 -18.08
CA LEU A 120 9.70 9.25 -18.00
C LEU A 120 9.04 8.77 -16.69
N VAL A 121 9.25 7.51 -16.29
CA VAL A 121 8.69 6.95 -15.04
C VAL A 121 9.25 7.71 -13.84
N TYR A 122 10.55 7.98 -13.80
CA TYR A 122 11.14 8.81 -12.74
C TYR A 122 10.54 10.22 -12.69
N GLY A 123 10.38 10.87 -13.85
CA GLY A 123 9.73 12.17 -13.96
C GLY A 123 8.30 12.18 -13.46
N CYS A 124 7.50 11.20 -13.86
CA CYS A 124 6.11 11.06 -13.41
C CYS A 124 6.01 10.78 -11.90
N ILE A 125 6.89 9.95 -11.34
CA ILE A 125 6.94 9.69 -9.90
C ILE A 125 7.33 10.96 -9.13
N ALA A 126 8.35 11.69 -9.59
CA ALA A 126 8.76 12.95 -8.97
C ALA A 126 7.63 14.00 -9.03
N LEU A 127 6.91 14.08 -10.16
CA LEU A 127 5.77 14.98 -10.33
C LEU A 127 4.61 14.61 -9.41
N SER A 128 4.27 13.31 -9.32
CA SER A 128 3.25 12.81 -8.38
C SER A 128 3.63 13.10 -6.94
N PHE A 129 4.91 12.94 -6.59
CA PHE A 129 5.40 13.23 -5.24
C PHE A 129 5.33 14.75 -4.94
N ALA A 130 5.72 15.60 -5.88
CA ALA A 130 5.58 17.04 -5.71
C ALA A 130 4.10 17.44 -5.51
N GLY A 131 3.18 16.88 -6.29
CA GLY A 131 1.74 17.03 -6.10
C GLY A 131 1.28 16.58 -4.70
N THR A 132 1.81 15.44 -4.23
CA THR A 132 1.53 14.92 -2.89
C THR A 132 2.01 15.88 -1.79
N VAL A 133 3.20 16.46 -1.91
CA VAL A 133 3.74 17.46 -0.97
C VAL A 133 2.87 18.73 -0.96
N LEU A 134 2.35 19.16 -2.10
CA LEU A 134 1.44 20.33 -2.16
C LEU A 134 0.13 20.09 -1.41
N ILE A 135 -0.42 18.88 -1.45
CA ILE A 135 -1.64 18.51 -0.71
C ILE A 135 -1.42 18.55 0.82
N VAL A 136 -0.17 18.35 1.27
CA VAL A 136 0.15 18.26 2.72
C VAL A 136 0.71 19.53 3.30
N SER A 137 1.23 20.40 2.45
CA SER A 137 2.14 21.49 2.75
C SER A 137 1.80 22.45 3.90
N PRO A 138 0.55 22.76 4.33
CA PRO A 138 0.34 23.73 5.42
C PRO A 138 0.56 23.19 6.83
N SER A 139 0.62 21.87 7.04
CA SER A 139 0.47 21.24 8.36
C SER A 139 1.77 20.78 9.03
N LEU A 140 2.90 20.83 8.32
CA LEU A 140 4.21 20.41 8.85
C LEU A 140 4.87 21.51 9.71
N ARG A 141 4.20 21.92 10.78
CA ARG A 141 4.82 22.78 11.80
C ARG A 141 5.51 21.90 12.85
N GLY A 142 6.81 21.66 12.63
CA GLY A 142 7.65 20.86 13.52
C GLY A 142 7.81 19.40 13.04
N VAL A 143 8.98 18.80 13.28
CA VAL A 143 9.21 17.36 13.01
C VAL A 143 8.61 16.56 14.16
N GLU A 144 7.33 16.24 14.06
CA GLU A 144 6.68 15.34 15.03
C GLU A 144 7.22 13.92 14.85
N SER A 145 7.39 13.18 15.95
CA SER A 145 7.86 11.78 15.93
C SER A 145 7.02 10.90 14.99
N GLY A 146 5.72 11.16 14.91
CA GLY A 146 4.80 10.47 14.00
C GLY A 146 5.15 10.66 12.52
N ALA A 147 5.64 11.84 12.13
CA ALA A 147 6.05 12.12 10.74
C ALA A 147 7.30 11.33 10.35
N LEU A 148 8.30 11.26 11.24
CA LEU A 148 9.49 10.44 11.00
C LEU A 148 9.15 8.95 10.88
N VAL A 149 8.28 8.45 11.75
CA VAL A 149 7.83 7.05 11.70
C VAL A 149 7.05 6.76 10.42
N ALA A 150 6.22 7.71 9.93
CA ALA A 150 5.53 7.58 8.64
C ALA A 150 6.52 7.49 7.46
N LEU A 151 7.57 8.30 7.47
CA LEU A 151 8.61 8.26 6.43
C LEU A 151 9.38 6.93 6.45
N ILE A 152 9.78 6.44 7.62
CA ILE A 152 10.39 5.11 7.79
C ILE A 152 9.47 4.02 7.25
N SER A 153 8.17 4.11 7.53
CA SER A 153 7.18 3.20 6.97
C SER A 153 7.18 3.20 5.43
N GLY A 154 7.30 4.37 4.80
CA GLY A 154 7.41 4.50 3.34
C GLY A 154 8.61 3.74 2.76
N VAL A 155 9.78 3.90 3.37
CA VAL A 155 11.02 3.17 2.97
C VAL A 155 10.84 1.66 3.13
N LEU A 156 10.36 1.20 4.29
CA LEU A 156 10.12 -0.22 4.55
C LEU A 156 9.08 -0.80 3.58
N SER A 157 8.02 -0.04 3.28
CA SER A 157 7.01 -0.46 2.30
C SER A 157 7.58 -0.65 0.91
N ALA A 158 8.53 0.18 0.48
CA ALA A 158 9.20 0.00 -0.81
C ALA A 158 9.91 -1.35 -0.89
N PHE A 159 10.68 -1.73 0.12
CA PHE A 159 11.31 -3.05 0.17
C PHE A 159 10.29 -4.19 0.18
N ALA A 160 9.18 -4.04 0.90
CA ALA A 160 8.10 -5.02 0.91
C ALA A 160 7.46 -5.18 -0.49
N TYR A 161 7.24 -4.09 -1.24
CA TYR A 161 6.65 -4.13 -2.60
C TYR A 161 7.63 -4.72 -3.63
N LEU A 162 8.91 -4.41 -3.51
CA LEU A 162 9.95 -5.04 -4.34
C LEU A 162 10.03 -6.55 -4.10
N ALA A 163 9.88 -7.00 -2.85
CA ALA A 163 9.80 -8.43 -2.53
C ALA A 163 8.55 -9.09 -3.13
N VAL A 164 7.37 -8.42 -3.10
CA VAL A 164 6.15 -8.91 -3.78
C VAL A 164 6.39 -9.09 -5.27
N ARG A 165 7.06 -8.11 -5.92
CA ARG A 165 7.42 -8.22 -7.33
C ARG A 165 8.43 -9.34 -7.59
N GLY A 166 9.41 -9.52 -6.70
CA GLY A 166 10.38 -10.62 -6.76
C GLY A 166 9.72 -12.00 -6.68
N LEU A 167 8.65 -12.13 -5.90
CA LEU A 167 7.88 -13.38 -5.73
C LEU A 167 6.99 -13.75 -6.93
N ARG A 168 6.93 -12.95 -8.00
CA ARG A 168 6.01 -13.15 -9.13
C ARG A 168 6.11 -14.52 -9.82
N THR A 169 7.27 -15.15 -9.79
CA THR A 169 7.52 -16.46 -10.43
C THR A 169 7.47 -17.64 -9.46
N SER A 170 7.59 -17.38 -8.15
CA SER A 170 7.70 -18.39 -7.10
C SER A 170 6.52 -18.43 -6.15
N ALA A 171 5.52 -17.55 -6.32
CA ALA A 171 4.36 -17.50 -5.44
C ALA A 171 3.09 -17.07 -6.17
N SER A 172 1.96 -17.68 -5.78
CA SER A 172 0.64 -17.19 -6.18
C SER A 172 0.33 -15.85 -5.47
N PRO A 173 -0.41 -14.93 -6.12
CA PRO A 173 -0.81 -13.67 -5.48
C PRO A 173 -1.54 -13.88 -4.16
N ASP A 174 -2.50 -14.81 -4.14
CA ASP A 174 -3.30 -15.13 -2.95
C ASP A 174 -2.44 -15.78 -1.86
N GLY A 175 -1.42 -16.57 -2.24
CA GLY A 175 -0.43 -17.14 -1.32
C GLY A 175 0.40 -16.07 -0.62
N VAL A 176 0.90 -15.08 -1.35
CA VAL A 176 1.67 -13.96 -0.75
C VAL A 176 0.83 -13.20 0.27
N VAL A 177 -0.43 -12.91 -0.06
CA VAL A 177 -1.34 -12.18 0.85
C VAL A 177 -1.71 -13.02 2.07
N PHE A 178 -2.03 -14.30 1.86
CA PHE A 178 -2.39 -15.24 2.94
C PHE A 178 -1.26 -15.38 3.97
N TRP A 179 -0.05 -15.74 3.51
CA TRP A 179 1.08 -15.96 4.41
C TRP A 179 1.52 -14.68 5.12
N PHE A 180 1.42 -13.53 4.46
CA PHE A 180 1.65 -12.25 5.12
C PHE A 180 0.61 -11.95 6.20
N ALA A 181 -0.67 -12.15 5.91
CA ALA A 181 -1.74 -11.94 6.88
C ALA A 181 -1.62 -12.91 8.06
N LEU A 182 -1.36 -14.19 7.81
CA LEU A 182 -1.15 -15.18 8.85
C LEU A 182 0.05 -14.83 9.74
N PHE A 183 1.19 -14.44 9.12
CA PHE A 183 2.36 -13.98 9.85
C PHE A 183 2.04 -12.79 10.76
N CYS A 184 1.36 -11.76 10.24
CA CYS A 184 0.95 -10.61 11.03
C CYS A 184 0.01 -11.00 12.17
N THR A 185 -0.96 -11.90 11.93
CA THR A 185 -1.88 -12.41 12.95
C THR A 185 -1.11 -13.07 14.10
N LEU A 186 -0.19 -13.98 13.78
CA LEU A 186 0.59 -14.70 14.78
C LEU A 186 1.53 -13.78 15.57
N MET A 187 2.20 -12.86 14.90
CA MET A 187 3.16 -11.95 15.55
C MET A 187 2.48 -10.91 16.45
N THR A 188 1.26 -10.49 16.12
CA THR A 188 0.56 -9.47 16.90
C THR A 188 -0.42 -10.06 17.93
N LEU A 189 -0.73 -11.36 17.87
CA LEU A 189 -1.63 -12.04 18.81
C LEU A 189 -1.26 -11.80 20.29
N PRO A 190 0.01 -11.97 20.74
CA PRO A 190 0.35 -11.78 22.14
C PRO A 190 0.06 -10.36 22.66
N LEU A 191 0.28 -9.35 21.80
CA LEU A 191 0.05 -7.95 22.13
C LEU A 191 -1.44 -7.56 22.06
N ALA A 192 -2.20 -8.21 21.18
CA ALA A 192 -3.62 -7.95 20.99
C ALA A 192 -4.49 -8.65 22.02
N ALA A 193 -4.12 -9.86 22.46
CA ALA A 193 -4.94 -10.74 23.31
C ALA A 193 -5.48 -10.05 24.57
N ALA A 194 -4.65 -9.24 25.24
CA ALA A 194 -5.05 -8.52 26.46
C ALA A 194 -6.08 -7.40 26.21
N LYS A 195 -6.16 -6.89 24.98
CA LYS A 195 -7.04 -5.76 24.62
C LYS A 195 -8.32 -6.20 23.89
N LEU A 196 -8.35 -7.39 23.27
CA LEU A 196 -9.50 -7.90 22.54
C LEU A 196 -10.79 -7.94 23.35
N PRO A 197 -10.80 -8.41 24.64
CA PRO A 197 -12.02 -8.45 25.44
C PRO A 197 -12.58 -7.08 25.82
N GLN A 198 -11.79 -6.02 25.65
CA GLN A 198 -12.13 -4.64 26.03
C GLN A 198 -12.68 -3.84 24.86
N LEU A 199 -12.71 -4.41 23.63
CA LEU A 199 -13.23 -3.74 22.45
C LEU A 199 -14.75 -3.64 22.53
N ALA A 200 -15.28 -2.43 22.37
CA ALA A 200 -16.69 -2.24 22.15
C ALA A 200 -17.09 -2.66 20.73
N LEU A 201 -18.38 -2.90 20.51
CA LEU A 201 -18.87 -3.36 19.21
C LEU A 201 -18.51 -2.43 18.03
N PRO A 202 -18.59 -1.09 18.15
CA PRO A 202 -18.22 -0.19 17.05
C PRO A 202 -16.76 -0.32 16.64
N GLU A 203 -15.83 -0.43 17.61
CA GLU A 203 -14.41 -0.63 17.32
C GLU A 203 -14.15 -1.98 16.64
N ALA A 204 -14.82 -3.04 17.11
CA ALA A 204 -14.69 -4.37 16.50
C ALA A 204 -15.19 -4.35 15.04
N LEU A 205 -16.32 -3.71 14.76
CA LEU A 205 -16.86 -3.54 13.41
C LEU A 205 -15.92 -2.71 12.53
N ALA A 206 -15.34 -1.63 13.05
CA ALA A 206 -14.35 -0.84 12.33
C ALA A 206 -13.11 -1.66 11.97
N ILE A 207 -12.58 -2.46 12.89
CA ILE A 207 -11.43 -3.34 12.66
C ILE A 207 -11.75 -4.41 11.60
N ILE A 208 -12.96 -4.98 11.62
CA ILE A 208 -13.42 -5.88 10.55
C ILE A 208 -13.45 -5.15 9.20
N GLY A 209 -13.98 -3.91 9.17
CA GLY A 209 -13.94 -3.05 7.98
C GLY A 209 -12.53 -2.77 7.49
N VAL A 210 -11.58 -2.49 8.39
CA VAL A 210 -10.15 -2.38 8.04
C VAL A 210 -9.66 -3.67 7.40
N GLY A 211 -10.04 -4.83 7.94
CA GLY A 211 -9.67 -6.15 7.42
C GLY A 211 -10.19 -6.40 6.01
N ILE A 212 -11.45 -6.07 5.74
CA ILE A 212 -12.07 -6.20 4.41
C ILE A 212 -11.37 -5.28 3.40
N CYS A 213 -11.25 -3.99 3.73
CA CYS A 213 -10.56 -3.02 2.89
C CYS A 213 -9.11 -3.45 2.62
N ALA A 214 -8.40 -3.89 3.65
CA ALA A 214 -7.03 -4.35 3.52
C ALA A 214 -6.91 -5.66 2.71
N GLY A 215 -7.87 -6.58 2.81
CA GLY A 215 -7.91 -7.80 2.00
C GLY A 215 -8.02 -7.48 0.51
N VAL A 216 -8.96 -6.63 0.14
CA VAL A 216 -9.12 -6.13 -1.24
C VAL A 216 -7.87 -5.38 -1.69
N GLY A 217 -7.36 -4.46 -0.86
CA GLY A 217 -6.18 -3.66 -1.16
C GLY A 217 -4.92 -4.51 -1.34
N GLN A 218 -4.63 -5.43 -0.44
CA GLN A 218 -3.46 -6.32 -0.52
C GLN A 218 -3.53 -7.25 -1.74
N THR A 219 -4.70 -7.83 -2.01
CA THR A 219 -4.88 -8.70 -3.17
C THR A 219 -4.71 -7.93 -4.48
N GLY A 220 -5.34 -6.77 -4.59
CA GLY A 220 -5.22 -5.89 -5.76
C GLY A 220 -3.78 -5.43 -5.99
N MET A 221 -3.14 -4.90 -4.96
CA MET A 221 -1.74 -4.46 -5.00
C MET A 221 -0.79 -5.62 -5.37
N THR A 222 -0.94 -6.79 -4.75
CA THR A 222 -0.08 -7.95 -5.04
C THR A 222 -0.21 -8.38 -6.49
N ARG A 223 -1.44 -8.47 -7.01
CA ARG A 223 -1.69 -8.79 -8.42
C ARG A 223 -1.10 -7.75 -9.36
N ALA A 224 -1.22 -6.46 -9.02
CA ALA A 224 -0.66 -5.38 -9.81
C ALA A 224 0.88 -5.46 -9.88
N TYR A 225 1.56 -5.57 -8.73
CA TYR A 225 3.02 -5.67 -8.68
C TYR A 225 3.56 -6.96 -9.31
N GLN A 226 2.83 -8.07 -9.27
CA GLN A 226 3.25 -9.29 -9.94
C GLN A 226 3.06 -9.23 -11.46
N ALA A 227 2.05 -8.50 -11.94
CA ALA A 227 1.71 -8.43 -13.36
C ALA A 227 2.55 -7.43 -14.17
N ALA A 228 3.08 -6.36 -13.55
CA ALA A 228 3.80 -5.31 -14.27
C ALA A 228 5.01 -4.80 -13.48
N ARG A 229 5.86 -3.97 -14.14
CA ARG A 229 7.09 -3.42 -13.54
C ARG A 229 6.78 -2.61 -12.28
N ALA A 230 7.57 -2.82 -11.22
CA ALA A 230 7.30 -2.27 -9.91
C ALA A 230 7.25 -0.72 -9.89
N ALA A 231 8.23 -0.07 -10.50
CA ALA A 231 8.26 1.40 -10.57
C ALA A 231 7.05 1.98 -11.30
N TYR A 232 6.64 1.35 -12.42
CA TYR A 232 5.49 1.79 -13.21
C TYR A 232 4.19 1.69 -12.42
N ILE A 233 3.93 0.52 -11.83
CA ILE A 233 2.71 0.30 -11.03
C ILE A 233 2.70 1.13 -9.76
N GLY A 234 3.86 1.33 -9.14
CA GLY A 234 4.01 2.16 -7.95
C GLY A 234 3.51 3.60 -8.14
N ALA A 235 3.69 4.17 -9.34
CA ALA A 235 3.20 5.51 -9.64
C ALA A 235 1.67 5.63 -9.53
N PHE A 236 0.91 4.59 -9.88
CA PHE A 236 -0.56 4.63 -9.77
C PHE A 236 -1.08 4.53 -8.33
N SER A 237 -0.23 4.12 -7.40
CA SER A 237 -0.60 4.08 -5.98
C SER A 237 -0.82 5.47 -5.37
N TYR A 238 -0.31 6.55 -6.00
CA TYR A 238 -0.61 7.93 -5.57
C TYR A 238 -2.10 8.28 -5.62
N ALA A 239 -2.92 7.52 -6.34
CA ALA A 239 -4.37 7.64 -6.26
C ALA A 239 -4.90 7.52 -4.81
N THR A 240 -4.19 6.79 -3.94
CA THR A 240 -4.54 6.70 -2.50
C THR A 240 -4.44 8.06 -1.80
N VAL A 241 -3.48 8.90 -2.19
CA VAL A 241 -3.30 10.25 -1.61
C VAL A 241 -4.49 11.12 -1.96
N LEU A 242 -4.95 11.07 -3.22
CA LEU A 242 -6.13 11.82 -3.67
C LEU A 242 -7.38 11.39 -2.91
N ILE A 243 -7.61 10.07 -2.83
CA ILE A 243 -8.77 9.52 -2.13
C ILE A 243 -8.68 9.80 -0.63
N GLY A 244 -7.48 9.71 -0.05
CA GLY A 244 -7.21 10.07 1.35
C GLY A 244 -7.51 11.54 1.66
N GLY A 245 -7.16 12.44 0.74
CA GLY A 245 -7.50 13.87 0.82
C GLY A 245 -9.01 14.11 0.80
N ILE A 246 -9.74 13.44 -0.11
CA ILE A 246 -11.20 13.48 -0.16
C ILE A 246 -11.81 12.99 1.17
N TYR A 247 -11.32 11.89 1.72
CA TYR A 247 -11.78 11.39 3.02
C TYR A 247 -11.41 12.33 4.17
N GLY A 248 -10.24 12.95 4.12
CA GLY A 248 -9.83 13.99 5.06
C GLY A 248 -10.85 15.14 5.12
N TRP A 249 -11.27 15.60 3.94
CA TRP A 249 -12.28 16.64 3.81
C TRP A 249 -13.67 16.17 4.27
N LEU A 250 -14.16 15.04 3.76
CA LEU A 250 -15.52 14.58 4.01
C LEU A 250 -15.74 14.04 5.44
N LEU A 251 -14.78 13.30 6.00
CA LEU A 251 -14.95 12.57 7.25
C LEU A 251 -14.30 13.26 8.44
N PHE A 252 -13.23 14.03 8.21
CA PHE A 252 -12.42 14.65 9.27
C PHE A 252 -12.43 16.18 9.21
N GLN A 253 -13.31 16.77 8.36
CA GLN A 253 -13.51 18.22 8.24
C GLN A 253 -12.22 19.01 7.94
N GLN A 254 -11.28 18.40 7.22
CA GLN A 254 -10.05 19.06 6.80
C GLN A 254 -10.39 20.05 5.67
N SER A 255 -9.96 21.30 5.78
CA SER A 255 -10.22 22.32 4.76
C SER A 255 -9.42 22.04 3.48
N LEU A 256 -10.08 22.13 2.32
CA LEU A 256 -9.42 22.09 1.01
C LEU A 256 -8.81 23.47 0.71
N VAL A 257 -7.56 23.47 0.25
CA VAL A 257 -6.85 24.66 -0.19
C VAL A 257 -6.42 24.55 -1.65
N TRP A 258 -6.03 25.68 -2.28
CA TRP A 258 -5.60 25.66 -3.69
C TRP A 258 -4.45 24.69 -3.98
N GLY A 259 -3.58 24.44 -2.98
CA GLY A 259 -2.53 23.42 -3.06
C GLY A 259 -3.06 22.02 -3.35
N ASP A 260 -4.24 21.68 -2.79
CA ASP A 260 -4.88 20.37 -3.01
C ASP A 260 -5.30 20.19 -4.47
N ALA A 261 -5.88 21.25 -5.09
CA ALA A 261 -6.30 21.20 -6.48
C ALA A 261 -5.09 21.08 -7.44
N ILE A 262 -4.04 21.85 -7.20
CA ILE A 262 -2.80 21.80 -8.01
C ILE A 262 -2.13 20.42 -7.80
N GLY A 263 -2.00 19.97 -6.56
CA GLY A 263 -1.41 18.69 -6.24
C GLY A 263 -2.18 17.53 -6.88
N ALA A 264 -3.52 17.56 -6.82
CA ALA A 264 -4.38 16.58 -7.48
C ALA A 264 -4.17 16.57 -9.01
N ALA A 265 -4.09 17.75 -9.65
CA ALA A 265 -3.84 17.88 -11.08
C ALA A 265 -2.49 17.28 -11.48
N LEU A 266 -1.42 17.49 -10.68
CA LEU A 266 -0.10 16.90 -10.93
C LEU A 266 -0.13 15.36 -10.83
N ILE A 267 -0.82 14.80 -9.84
CA ILE A 267 -0.94 13.35 -9.66
C ILE A 267 -1.74 12.72 -10.80
N VAL A 268 -2.90 13.29 -11.15
CA VAL A 268 -3.75 12.80 -12.24
C VAL A 268 -3.04 12.94 -13.58
N GLY A 269 -2.41 14.09 -13.84
CA GLY A 269 -1.68 14.36 -15.07
C GLY A 269 -0.51 13.41 -15.28
N SER A 270 0.29 13.15 -14.23
CA SER A 270 1.41 12.20 -14.31
C SER A 270 0.92 10.76 -14.53
N GLY A 271 -0.19 10.37 -13.90
CA GLY A 271 -0.81 9.06 -14.12
C GLY A 271 -1.33 8.91 -15.57
N ALA A 272 -2.01 9.91 -16.11
CA ALA A 272 -2.48 9.93 -17.49
C ALA A 272 -1.32 9.85 -18.50
N LEU A 273 -0.22 10.59 -18.24
CA LEU A 273 0.99 10.54 -19.07
C LEU A 273 1.62 9.13 -19.08
N LEU A 274 1.66 8.46 -17.93
CA LEU A 274 2.14 7.07 -17.86
C LEU A 274 1.24 6.10 -18.61
N VAL A 275 -0.08 6.23 -18.53
CA VAL A 275 -1.02 5.38 -19.28
C VAL A 275 -0.82 5.56 -20.79
N SER A 276 -0.68 6.80 -21.26
CA SER A 276 -0.46 7.08 -22.69
C SER A 276 0.86 6.52 -23.22
N SER A 277 1.89 6.41 -22.37
CA SER A 277 3.19 5.86 -22.75
C SER A 277 3.21 4.34 -22.93
N VAL A 278 2.25 3.60 -22.34
CA VAL A 278 2.15 2.14 -22.47
C VAL A 278 1.99 1.69 -23.91
N GLY A 279 1.23 2.45 -24.72
CA GLY A 279 1.03 2.16 -26.14
C GLY A 279 2.27 2.33 -27.01
N GLN A 280 3.32 2.97 -26.52
CA GLN A 280 4.55 3.28 -27.28
C GLN A 280 5.73 2.34 -26.95
N GLU A 281 5.70 1.64 -25.82
CA GLU A 281 6.73 0.63 -25.52
C GLU A 281 6.48 -0.64 -26.35
N LYS A 282 7.22 -0.83 -27.46
CA LYS A 282 7.28 -2.10 -28.20
C LYS A 282 7.61 -3.26 -27.25
N PRO A 283 6.99 -4.45 -27.41
CA PRO A 283 7.36 -5.63 -26.65
C PRO A 283 8.87 -5.85 -26.81
N GLN A 284 9.63 -5.79 -25.75
CA GLN A 284 11.02 -6.23 -25.79
C GLN A 284 10.99 -7.73 -26.01
N VAL A 285 11.35 -8.14 -27.24
CA VAL A 285 11.57 -9.54 -27.65
C VAL A 285 12.54 -10.15 -26.63
N ALA A 286 12.06 -11.16 -25.92
CA ALA A 286 12.89 -12.02 -25.08
C ALA A 286 13.83 -12.79 -26.03
N GLY A 287 15.04 -12.31 -26.21
CA GLY A 287 15.98 -12.97 -27.10
C GLY A 287 17.09 -12.07 -27.59
N GLN A 288 17.87 -11.48 -26.72
CA GLN A 288 19.26 -11.07 -26.99
C GLN A 288 19.98 -10.92 -25.64
N LEU A 289 20.45 -12.05 -25.13
CA LEU A 289 21.60 -12.09 -24.23
C LEU A 289 22.80 -12.47 -25.12
N PRO A 290 23.90 -11.70 -25.06
CA PRO A 290 25.18 -12.16 -25.60
C PRO A 290 25.76 -13.28 -24.73
#